data_1fd034ea7b7311f5a1ec1339d38d0588
#
_entry.id   1fd034ea7b7311f5a1ec1339d38d0588
#
_cell.length_a   1.000
_cell.length_b   1.000
_cell.length_c   1.000
_cell.angle_alpha   90.00
_cell.angle_beta   90.00
_cell.angle_gamma   90.00
#
_symmetry.space_group_name_H-M   'P 1'
#
loop_
_entity.id
_entity.type
_entity.pdbx_description
1 polymer ?
#
loop_
_entity_poly.entity_id
_entity_poly.type
_entity_poly.pdbx_seq_one_letter_code
_entity_poly.pdbx_strand_id
1 'polypeptide(L)'
;MFQNYFNQNFVVVDNHALNGRSSKSFIDEGEWAKVTKLMKKGDYVLIQFGHNDAKTDEARHTDPGSTFDQYLSKYATETTKLGGIPVLMSPVVRRKWKGGKLVDTHGDYRKSAKTVADNLKVHYIDANAITEKLESDLGEEGSKKLHMIFAAGQEAAYPDGVEDNTHYNVYGATTVAKLLSDALFTEVPALAEYKKK
;
A
#
# COMPACT_ATOMS: atom_id res chain seq x y z
N MET A 1 4.26 9.13 7.09
CA MET A 1 4.65 8.13 8.11
C MET A 1 5.91 7.37 7.72
N PHE A 2 6.04 6.84 6.50
CA PHE A 2 7.29 6.20 6.03
C PHE A 2 8.54 7.07 6.27
N GLN A 3 8.47 8.38 6.01
CA GLN A 3 9.57 9.32 6.25
C GLN A 3 10.19 9.22 7.66
N ASN A 4 9.39 8.84 8.66
CA ASN A 4 9.85 8.74 10.06
C ASN A 4 10.90 7.65 10.28
N TYR A 5 11.01 6.68 9.39
CA TYR A 5 11.92 5.53 9.47
C TYR A 5 13.20 5.71 8.65
N PHE A 6 13.30 6.79 7.89
CA PHE A 6 14.48 7.15 7.12
C PHE A 6 15.24 8.33 7.73
N ASN A 7 16.54 8.33 7.53
CA ASN A 7 17.36 9.50 7.83
C ASN A 7 17.07 10.60 6.82
N GLN A 8 16.39 11.64 7.28
CA GLN A 8 15.89 12.75 6.46
C GLN A 8 16.98 13.60 5.80
N ASN A 9 18.23 13.46 6.23
CA ASN A 9 19.37 14.13 5.58
C ASN A 9 19.74 13.47 4.23
N PHE A 10 19.28 12.24 3.97
CA PHE A 10 19.66 11.47 2.78
C PHE A 10 18.45 11.00 1.96
N VAL A 11 17.30 10.79 2.59
CA VAL A 11 16.11 10.25 1.91
C VAL A 11 14.90 11.14 2.19
N VAL A 12 14.24 11.54 1.11
CA VAL A 12 12.94 12.21 1.15
C VAL A 12 11.88 11.24 0.63
N VAL A 13 10.83 11.01 1.41
CA VAL A 13 9.65 10.25 0.97
C VAL A 13 8.63 11.24 0.40
N ASP A 14 8.49 11.22 -0.91
CA ASP A 14 7.50 12.04 -1.63
C ASP A 14 6.22 11.22 -1.85
N ASN A 15 5.12 11.66 -1.24
CA ASN A 15 3.87 10.93 -1.24
C ASN A 15 2.90 11.45 -2.31
N HIS A 16 2.72 10.68 -3.36
CA HIS A 16 1.79 10.96 -4.47
C HIS A 16 0.49 10.14 -4.40
N ALA A 17 0.30 9.33 -3.35
CA ALA A 17 -0.92 8.54 -3.21
C ALA A 17 -2.15 9.43 -3.01
N LEU A 18 -3.21 9.12 -3.75
CA LEU A 18 -4.50 9.79 -3.66
C LEU A 18 -5.59 8.83 -3.21
N ASN A 19 -6.43 9.30 -2.28
CA ASN A 19 -7.55 8.53 -1.79
C ASN A 19 -8.52 8.15 -2.91
N GLY A 20 -9.05 6.92 -2.86
CA GLY A 20 -10.07 6.43 -3.78
C GLY A 20 -9.58 5.99 -5.17
N ARG A 21 -8.28 6.05 -5.47
CA ARG A 21 -7.74 5.67 -6.79
C ARG A 21 -7.40 4.19 -6.85
N SER A 22 -7.75 3.58 -7.99
CA SER A 22 -7.26 2.27 -8.42
C SER A 22 -6.01 2.41 -9.27
N SER A 23 -5.38 1.28 -9.63
CA SER A 23 -4.25 1.28 -10.57
C SER A 23 -4.64 1.88 -11.93
N LYS A 24 -5.88 1.69 -12.37
CA LYS A 24 -6.45 2.28 -13.58
C LYS A 24 -6.68 3.78 -13.42
N SER A 25 -7.51 4.20 -12.46
CA SER A 25 -7.94 5.59 -12.34
C SER A 25 -6.80 6.55 -12.03
N PHE A 26 -5.75 6.12 -11.33
CA PHE A 26 -4.58 6.95 -11.08
C PHE A 26 -3.80 7.29 -12.37
N ILE A 27 -3.83 6.40 -13.37
CA ILE A 27 -3.28 6.68 -14.71
C ILE A 27 -4.23 7.56 -15.52
N ASP A 28 -5.51 7.18 -15.57
CA ASP A 28 -6.52 7.83 -16.42
C ASP A 28 -6.76 9.30 -16.03
N GLU A 29 -6.63 9.63 -14.74
CA GLU A 29 -6.70 10.99 -14.20
C GLU A 29 -5.39 11.79 -14.36
N GLY A 30 -4.34 11.19 -14.94
CA GLY A 30 -3.06 11.85 -15.19
C GLY A 30 -2.14 11.97 -13.96
N GLU A 31 -2.48 11.34 -12.84
CA GLU A 31 -1.67 11.43 -11.62
C GLU A 31 -0.32 10.72 -11.78
N TRP A 32 -0.31 9.56 -12.46
CA TRP A 32 0.94 8.88 -12.78
C TRP A 32 1.87 9.72 -13.67
N ALA A 33 1.31 10.48 -14.60
CA ALA A 33 2.10 11.38 -15.44
C ALA A 33 2.77 12.51 -14.65
N LYS A 34 2.21 12.92 -13.50
CA LYS A 34 2.85 13.88 -12.59
C LYS A 34 4.04 13.24 -11.88
N VAL A 35 3.90 11.99 -11.40
CA VAL A 35 4.98 11.23 -10.76
C VAL A 35 6.15 11.03 -11.71
N THR A 36 5.88 10.57 -12.95
CA THR A 36 6.94 10.31 -13.94
C THR A 36 7.75 11.56 -14.33
N LYS A 37 7.12 12.74 -14.30
CA LYS A 37 7.81 14.02 -14.55
C LYS A 37 8.80 14.42 -13.45
N LEU A 38 8.56 13.98 -12.23
CA LEU A 38 9.40 14.32 -11.06
C LEU A 38 10.48 13.27 -10.81
N MET A 39 10.26 12.05 -11.30
CA MET A 39 11.13 10.90 -11.09
C MET A 39 12.54 11.14 -11.62
N LYS A 40 13.54 10.73 -10.84
CA LYS A 40 14.95 10.80 -11.19
C LYS A 40 15.56 9.40 -11.18
N LYS A 41 16.65 9.24 -11.90
CA LYS A 41 17.42 8.00 -11.86
C LYS A 41 17.87 7.68 -10.42
N GLY A 42 17.59 6.46 -9.99
CA GLY A 42 17.91 5.97 -8.65
C GLY A 42 16.78 6.15 -7.62
N ASP A 43 15.69 6.83 -7.96
CA ASP A 43 14.52 6.91 -7.08
C ASP A 43 13.87 5.53 -6.92
N TYR A 44 13.48 5.19 -5.70
CA TYR A 44 12.66 4.01 -5.42
C TYR A 44 11.19 4.39 -5.48
N VAL A 45 10.42 3.63 -6.24
CA VAL A 45 8.98 3.90 -6.40
C VAL A 45 8.19 2.76 -5.78
N LEU A 46 7.54 3.03 -4.65
CA LEU A 46 6.67 2.08 -3.96
C LEU A 46 5.27 2.14 -4.58
N ILE A 47 4.81 1.02 -5.12
CA ILE A 47 3.58 0.92 -5.89
C ILE A 47 2.66 -0.08 -5.21
N GLN A 48 1.53 0.42 -4.66
CA GLN A 48 0.52 -0.40 -3.99
C GLN A 48 -0.88 -0.03 -4.48
N PHE A 49 -1.59 -1.00 -5.05
CA PHE A 49 -2.98 -0.89 -5.50
C PHE A 49 -3.75 -2.16 -5.14
N GLY A 50 -5.05 -2.21 -5.45
CA GLY A 50 -5.92 -3.36 -5.25
C GLY A 50 -7.23 -3.04 -4.52
N HIS A 51 -7.24 -2.09 -3.56
CA HIS A 51 -8.44 -1.75 -2.80
C HIS A 51 -9.56 -1.20 -3.68
N ASN A 52 -9.22 -0.26 -4.55
CA ASN A 52 -10.19 0.36 -5.43
C ASN A 52 -10.35 -0.38 -6.75
N ASP A 53 -9.38 -1.16 -7.13
CA ASP A 53 -9.42 -2.06 -8.29
C ASP A 53 -10.51 -3.12 -8.14
N ALA A 54 -10.76 -3.58 -6.92
CA ALA A 54 -11.83 -4.52 -6.60
C ALA A 54 -13.25 -3.90 -6.57
N LYS A 55 -13.40 -2.60 -6.83
CA LYS A 55 -14.71 -1.95 -6.97
C LYS A 55 -15.35 -2.34 -8.29
N THR A 56 -16.69 -2.29 -8.35
CA THR A 56 -17.45 -2.71 -9.53
C THR A 56 -17.71 -1.60 -10.55
N ASP A 57 -17.37 -0.36 -10.21
CA ASP A 57 -17.53 0.76 -11.13
C ASP A 57 -16.44 0.77 -12.20
N GLU A 58 -16.84 1.07 -13.44
CA GLU A 58 -15.98 1.04 -14.62
C GLU A 58 -14.75 1.95 -14.52
N ALA A 59 -14.87 3.07 -13.82
CA ALA A 59 -13.79 4.04 -13.68
C ALA A 59 -12.60 3.48 -12.89
N ARG A 60 -12.84 2.54 -11.95
CA ARG A 60 -11.81 2.00 -11.06
C ARG A 60 -11.53 0.52 -11.26
N HIS A 61 -12.51 -0.23 -11.73
CA HIS A 61 -12.41 -1.68 -11.81
C HIS A 61 -11.28 -2.14 -12.71
N THR A 62 -10.56 -3.17 -12.25
CA THR A 62 -9.59 -3.93 -13.02
C THR A 62 -9.70 -5.41 -12.64
N ASP A 63 -9.33 -6.31 -13.54
CA ASP A 63 -9.38 -7.76 -13.32
C ASP A 63 -8.00 -8.30 -12.96
N PRO A 64 -7.84 -9.01 -11.81
CA PRO A 64 -6.60 -9.68 -11.45
C PRO A 64 -6.28 -10.79 -12.46
N GLY A 65 -5.00 -10.95 -12.79
CA GLY A 65 -4.56 -11.86 -13.85
C GLY A 65 -4.74 -11.31 -15.27
N SER A 66 -5.25 -10.08 -15.43
CA SER A 66 -5.50 -9.43 -16.72
C SER A 66 -5.19 -7.93 -16.65
N THR A 67 -6.22 -7.08 -16.58
CA THR A 67 -6.04 -5.62 -16.65
C THR A 67 -5.29 -5.06 -15.43
N PHE A 68 -5.49 -5.59 -14.24
CA PHE A 68 -4.71 -5.20 -13.07
C PHE A 68 -3.21 -5.46 -13.26
N ASP A 69 -2.86 -6.63 -13.78
CA ASP A 69 -1.47 -7.00 -14.06
C ASP A 69 -0.85 -6.10 -15.13
N GLN A 70 -1.64 -5.71 -16.15
CA GLN A 70 -1.18 -4.77 -17.19
C GLN A 70 -0.87 -3.39 -16.60
N TYR A 71 -1.73 -2.87 -15.71
CA TYR A 71 -1.49 -1.59 -15.04
C TYR A 71 -0.26 -1.65 -14.13
N LEU A 72 -0.13 -2.68 -13.29
CA LEU A 72 1.06 -2.83 -12.45
C LEU A 72 2.34 -2.97 -13.27
N SER A 73 2.28 -3.75 -14.37
CA SER A 73 3.41 -3.89 -15.30
C SER A 73 3.79 -2.56 -15.94
N LYS A 74 2.81 -1.73 -16.29
CA LYS A 74 3.04 -0.38 -16.83
C LYS A 74 3.78 0.50 -15.83
N TYR A 75 3.32 0.56 -14.58
CA TYR A 75 3.99 1.32 -13.52
C TYR A 75 5.45 0.88 -13.35
N ALA A 76 5.69 -0.42 -13.19
CA ALA A 76 7.03 -0.95 -12.97
C ALA A 76 7.95 -0.72 -14.18
N THR A 77 7.46 -0.97 -15.40
CA THR A 77 8.24 -0.82 -16.64
C THR A 77 8.58 0.64 -16.91
N GLU A 78 7.65 1.57 -16.73
CA GLU A 78 7.90 3.00 -16.93
C GLU A 78 8.87 3.53 -15.87
N THR A 79 8.72 3.11 -14.61
CA THR A 79 9.70 3.42 -13.55
C THR A 79 11.12 3.00 -13.98
N THR A 80 11.28 1.75 -14.42
CA THR A 80 12.59 1.23 -14.84
C THR A 80 13.15 2.00 -16.05
N LYS A 81 12.30 2.32 -17.04
CA LYS A 81 12.71 3.09 -18.24
C LYS A 81 13.23 4.48 -17.89
N LEU A 82 12.70 5.09 -16.84
CA LEU A 82 13.14 6.40 -16.34
C LEU A 82 14.36 6.30 -15.40
N GLY A 83 14.87 5.08 -15.17
CA GLY A 83 16.02 4.82 -14.31
C GLY A 83 15.66 4.74 -12.82
N GLY A 84 14.40 4.72 -12.47
CA GLY A 84 13.90 4.44 -11.13
C GLY A 84 13.90 2.93 -10.82
N ILE A 85 13.68 2.59 -9.58
CA ILE A 85 13.67 1.21 -9.05
C ILE A 85 12.27 0.93 -8.50
N PRO A 86 11.43 0.14 -9.21
CA PRO A 86 10.09 -0.17 -8.74
C PRO A 86 10.10 -1.20 -7.61
N VAL A 87 9.23 -0.96 -6.62
CA VAL A 87 8.93 -1.90 -5.53
C VAL A 87 7.43 -2.12 -5.53
N LEU A 88 6.98 -3.27 -6.03
CA LEU A 88 5.56 -3.63 -6.00
C LEU A 88 5.16 -4.13 -4.61
N MET A 89 3.95 -3.82 -4.20
CA MET A 89 3.41 -4.24 -2.93
C MET A 89 2.00 -4.81 -3.12
N SER A 90 1.69 -5.92 -2.42
CA SER A 90 0.31 -6.37 -2.31
C SER A 90 -0.54 -5.36 -1.51
N PRO A 91 -1.86 -5.30 -1.73
CA PRO A 91 -2.74 -4.47 -0.90
C PRO A 91 -2.71 -4.93 0.56
N VAL A 92 -2.67 -3.99 1.50
CA VAL A 92 -2.86 -4.31 2.94
C VAL A 92 -4.24 -4.90 3.18
N VAL A 93 -4.45 -5.66 4.27
CA VAL A 93 -5.76 -6.25 4.57
C VAL A 93 -6.82 -5.17 4.87
N ARG A 94 -8.08 -5.51 4.64
CA ARG A 94 -9.21 -4.82 5.29
C ARG A 94 -9.57 -5.59 6.55
N ARG A 95 -9.90 -4.87 7.61
CA ARG A 95 -10.38 -5.49 8.83
C ARG A 95 -11.79 -6.06 8.59
N LYS A 96 -11.85 -7.30 8.14
CA LYS A 96 -13.08 -8.07 7.95
C LYS A 96 -12.97 -9.41 8.64
N TRP A 97 -13.77 -9.59 9.69
CA TRP A 97 -13.78 -10.80 10.50
C TRP A 97 -15.04 -11.62 10.26
N LYS A 98 -14.91 -12.94 10.32
CA LYS A 98 -16.03 -13.89 10.29
C LYS A 98 -15.68 -15.09 11.15
N GLY A 99 -16.47 -15.35 12.18
CA GLY A 99 -16.25 -16.50 13.08
C GLY A 99 -14.87 -16.46 13.76
N GLY A 100 -14.41 -15.28 14.19
CA GLY A 100 -13.11 -15.10 14.86
C GLY A 100 -11.88 -15.23 13.96
N LYS A 101 -12.07 -15.25 12.63
CA LYS A 101 -10.98 -15.30 11.65
C LYS A 101 -11.03 -14.09 10.73
N LEU A 102 -9.85 -13.54 10.43
CA LEU A 102 -9.71 -12.49 9.42
C LEU A 102 -10.00 -13.08 8.03
N VAL A 103 -10.77 -12.37 7.22
CA VAL A 103 -11.19 -12.83 5.89
C VAL A 103 -10.38 -12.09 4.84
N ASP A 104 -9.73 -12.84 3.94
CA ASP A 104 -9.12 -12.25 2.75
C ASP A 104 -10.21 -11.60 1.87
N THR A 105 -10.06 -10.31 1.64
CA THR A 105 -10.97 -9.49 0.82
C THR A 105 -10.36 -9.06 -0.49
N HIS A 106 -9.12 -9.45 -0.78
CA HIS A 106 -8.38 -9.05 -1.98
C HIS A 106 -8.16 -10.20 -2.96
N GLY A 107 -8.23 -11.47 -2.48
CA GLY A 107 -8.16 -12.65 -3.33
C GLY A 107 -7.01 -12.59 -4.34
N ASP A 108 -7.36 -12.70 -5.61
CA ASP A 108 -6.36 -12.81 -6.68
C ASP A 108 -5.58 -11.51 -6.97
N TYR A 109 -6.02 -10.34 -6.52
CA TYR A 109 -5.22 -9.10 -6.62
C TYR A 109 -3.88 -9.21 -5.88
N ARG A 110 -3.86 -9.91 -4.73
CA ARG A 110 -2.64 -10.20 -4.00
C ARG A 110 -1.68 -11.06 -4.80
N LYS A 111 -2.20 -12.13 -5.42
CA LYS A 111 -1.41 -13.04 -6.27
C LYS A 111 -0.88 -12.34 -7.51
N SER A 112 -1.73 -11.54 -8.16
CA SER A 112 -1.38 -10.73 -9.33
C SER A 112 -0.19 -9.82 -9.07
N ALA A 113 -0.20 -9.07 -7.97
CA ALA A 113 0.91 -8.19 -7.61
C ALA A 113 2.25 -8.97 -7.50
N LYS A 114 2.23 -10.15 -6.86
CA LYS A 114 3.40 -11.03 -6.79
C LYS A 114 3.82 -11.55 -8.16
N THR A 115 2.87 -12.03 -8.95
CA THR A 115 3.13 -12.58 -10.30
C THR A 115 3.78 -11.55 -11.20
N VAL A 116 3.29 -10.31 -11.19
CA VAL A 116 3.87 -9.22 -11.96
C VAL A 116 5.30 -8.91 -11.51
N ALA A 117 5.53 -8.87 -10.20
CA ALA A 117 6.87 -8.63 -9.66
C ALA A 117 7.87 -9.72 -10.07
N ASP A 118 7.46 -10.99 -9.98
CA ASP A 118 8.30 -12.13 -10.37
C ASP A 118 8.62 -12.12 -11.87
N ASN A 119 7.61 -11.86 -12.71
CA ASN A 119 7.77 -11.81 -14.16
C ASN A 119 8.71 -10.69 -14.61
N LEU A 120 8.63 -9.53 -13.98
CA LEU A 120 9.46 -8.37 -14.28
C LEU A 120 10.78 -8.35 -13.51
N LYS A 121 10.97 -9.30 -12.57
CA LYS A 121 12.14 -9.38 -11.68
C LYS A 121 12.40 -8.09 -10.92
N VAL A 122 11.33 -7.49 -10.40
CA VAL A 122 11.38 -6.28 -9.57
C VAL A 122 11.13 -6.61 -8.10
N HIS A 123 11.50 -5.71 -7.21
CA HIS A 123 11.28 -5.88 -5.77
C HIS A 123 9.80 -6.06 -5.43
N TYR A 124 9.53 -6.92 -4.43
CA TYR A 124 8.18 -7.19 -3.97
C TYR A 124 8.08 -7.26 -2.45
N ILE A 125 7.05 -6.64 -1.90
CA ILE A 125 6.71 -6.73 -0.47
C ILE A 125 5.29 -7.26 -0.33
N ASP A 126 5.11 -8.38 0.37
CA ASP A 126 3.79 -8.90 0.72
C ASP A 126 3.20 -8.12 1.91
N ALA A 127 2.73 -6.91 1.62
CA ALA A 127 2.09 -6.06 2.62
C ALA A 127 0.79 -6.68 3.16
N ASN A 128 0.13 -7.53 2.36
CA ASN A 128 -1.04 -8.28 2.81
C ASN A 128 -0.68 -9.25 3.93
N ALA A 129 0.32 -10.13 3.73
CA ALA A 129 0.74 -11.09 4.74
C ALA A 129 1.23 -10.40 6.03
N ILE A 130 1.95 -9.28 5.90
CA ILE A 130 2.45 -8.51 7.06
C ILE A 130 1.28 -7.96 7.88
N THR A 131 0.29 -7.37 7.22
CA THR A 131 -0.86 -6.77 7.91
C THR A 131 -1.88 -7.82 8.35
N GLU A 132 -2.04 -8.93 7.63
CA GLU A 132 -2.82 -10.09 8.05
C GLU A 132 -2.29 -10.65 9.38
N LYS A 133 -0.96 -10.83 9.47
CA LYS A 133 -0.34 -11.28 10.73
C LYS A 133 -0.56 -10.29 11.87
N LEU A 134 -0.35 -9.00 11.64
CA LEU A 134 -0.56 -7.96 12.65
C LEU A 134 -2.00 -7.99 13.18
N GLU A 135 -2.98 -8.02 12.29
CA GLU A 135 -4.38 -8.01 12.70
C GLU A 135 -4.79 -9.33 13.38
N SER A 136 -4.31 -10.47 12.88
CA SER A 136 -4.59 -11.78 13.46
C SER A 136 -3.99 -11.93 14.85
N ASP A 137 -2.77 -11.43 15.08
CA ASP A 137 -2.13 -11.44 16.40
C ASP A 137 -2.90 -10.59 17.42
N LEU A 138 -3.55 -9.51 16.97
CA LEU A 138 -4.37 -8.64 17.84
C LEU A 138 -5.78 -9.19 18.07
N GLY A 139 -6.25 -10.04 17.17
CA GLY A 139 -7.62 -10.54 17.19
C GLY A 139 -8.67 -9.50 16.78
N GLU A 140 -9.94 -9.95 16.69
CA GLU A 140 -11.04 -9.13 16.18
C GLU A 140 -11.22 -7.82 16.97
N GLU A 141 -11.26 -7.89 18.29
CA GLU A 141 -11.44 -6.69 19.14
C GLU A 141 -10.16 -5.84 19.19
N GLY A 142 -8.99 -6.48 19.35
CA GLY A 142 -7.72 -5.76 19.49
C GLY A 142 -7.30 -5.01 18.22
N SER A 143 -7.71 -5.49 17.04
CA SER A 143 -7.38 -4.84 15.77
C SER A 143 -8.18 -3.55 15.52
N LYS A 144 -9.29 -3.32 16.22
CA LYS A 144 -10.06 -2.05 16.14
C LYS A 144 -9.19 -0.83 16.36
N LYS A 145 -8.23 -0.91 17.28
CA LYS A 145 -7.32 0.20 17.61
C LYS A 145 -6.44 0.67 16.44
N LEU A 146 -6.30 -0.13 15.38
CA LEU A 146 -5.53 0.23 14.20
C LEU A 146 -6.35 1.07 13.21
N HIS A 147 -7.67 0.95 13.23
CA HIS A 147 -8.57 1.50 12.24
C HIS A 147 -9.28 2.76 12.70
N MET A 148 -9.95 3.44 11.77
CA MET A 148 -10.75 4.62 12.07
C MET A 148 -12.08 4.19 12.70
N ILE A 149 -12.00 3.69 13.92
CA ILE A 149 -13.15 3.25 14.72
C ILE A 149 -13.13 4.08 16.00
N PHE A 150 -14.03 5.06 16.07
CA PHE A 150 -14.13 6.00 17.19
C PHE A 150 -15.59 6.10 17.65
N ALA A 151 -15.78 6.08 18.95
CA ALA A 151 -17.10 6.39 19.54
C ALA A 151 -17.43 7.88 19.36
N ALA A 152 -18.72 8.23 19.46
CA ALA A 152 -19.15 9.61 19.44
C ALA A 152 -18.42 10.43 20.51
N GLY A 153 -17.89 11.60 20.11
CA GLY A 153 -17.14 12.51 20.96
C GLY A 153 -15.68 12.10 21.24
N GLN A 154 -15.21 10.96 20.73
CA GLN A 154 -13.84 10.50 20.93
C GLN A 154 -12.82 11.23 20.05
N GLU A 155 -13.22 11.58 18.84
CA GLU A 155 -12.35 12.22 17.83
C GLU A 155 -13.06 13.45 17.27
N ALA A 156 -12.42 14.63 17.35
CA ALA A 156 -13.02 15.90 16.97
C ALA A 156 -13.43 15.95 15.47
N ALA A 157 -12.70 15.25 14.61
CA ALA A 157 -13.03 15.15 13.18
C ALA A 157 -14.26 14.27 12.90
N TYR A 158 -14.70 13.47 13.89
CA TYR A 158 -15.83 12.55 13.80
C TYR A 158 -16.70 12.66 15.04
N PRO A 159 -17.42 13.78 15.22
CA PRO A 159 -18.18 14.06 16.46
C PRO A 159 -19.27 13.01 16.76
N ASP A 160 -19.86 12.41 15.71
CA ASP A 160 -20.87 11.36 15.83
C ASP A 160 -20.28 9.94 15.87
N GLY A 161 -18.93 9.84 15.91
CA GLY A 161 -18.21 8.58 15.78
C GLY A 161 -18.04 8.14 14.33
N VAL A 162 -17.25 7.09 14.12
CA VAL A 162 -17.04 6.45 12.82
C VAL A 162 -16.67 4.97 13.02
N GLU A 163 -17.12 4.12 12.12
CA GLU A 163 -16.69 2.72 12.04
C GLU A 163 -16.21 2.41 10.63
N ASP A 164 -14.92 2.65 10.39
CA ASP A 164 -14.26 2.35 9.12
C ASP A 164 -13.22 1.24 9.32
N ASN A 165 -13.55 0.08 8.81
CA ASN A 165 -12.74 -1.13 8.88
C ASN A 165 -11.70 -1.23 7.74
N THR A 166 -11.52 -0.19 6.94
CA THR A 166 -10.58 -0.18 5.81
C THR A 166 -9.42 0.77 6.05
N HIS A 167 -9.69 1.98 6.52
CA HIS A 167 -8.65 2.98 6.72
C HIS A 167 -8.02 2.90 8.11
N TYR A 168 -6.72 3.04 8.17
CA TYR A 168 -5.98 3.12 9.42
C TYR A 168 -6.10 4.52 10.04
N ASN A 169 -6.23 4.58 11.36
CA ASN A 169 -6.00 5.80 12.11
C ASN A 169 -4.48 6.09 12.22
N VAL A 170 -4.09 7.17 12.91
CA VAL A 170 -2.68 7.58 13.04
C VAL A 170 -1.82 6.48 13.69
N TYR A 171 -2.33 5.82 14.72
CA TYR A 171 -1.64 4.74 15.40
C TYR A 171 -1.45 3.52 14.47
N GLY A 172 -2.52 3.07 13.81
CA GLY A 172 -2.46 1.95 12.88
C GLY A 172 -1.54 2.24 11.69
N ALA A 173 -1.69 3.42 11.08
CA ALA A 173 -0.85 3.81 9.96
C ALA A 173 0.64 3.92 10.34
N THR A 174 0.96 4.38 11.57
CA THR A 174 2.34 4.41 12.05
C THR A 174 2.88 3.00 12.30
N THR A 175 2.07 2.13 12.91
CA THR A 175 2.42 0.73 13.17
C THR A 175 2.69 -0.03 11.86
N VAL A 176 1.78 0.09 10.89
CA VAL A 176 1.91 -0.56 9.57
C VAL A 176 3.10 0.02 8.81
N ALA A 177 3.30 1.34 8.81
CA ALA A 177 4.44 1.97 8.15
C ALA A 177 5.78 1.47 8.73
N LYS A 178 5.86 1.19 10.04
CA LYS A 178 7.04 0.58 10.65
C LYS A 178 7.31 -0.80 10.07
N LEU A 179 6.32 -1.68 10.10
CA LEU A 179 6.48 -3.06 9.61
C LEU A 179 6.84 -3.11 8.13
N LEU A 180 6.19 -2.28 7.31
CA LEU A 180 6.49 -2.19 5.88
C LEU A 180 7.86 -1.56 5.60
N SER A 181 8.31 -0.61 6.44
CA SER A 181 9.67 -0.07 6.32
C SER A 181 10.73 -1.12 6.67
N ASP A 182 10.51 -1.92 7.71
CA ASP A 182 11.42 -3.02 8.06
C ASP A 182 11.46 -4.08 6.95
N ALA A 183 10.33 -4.41 6.33
CA ALA A 183 10.27 -5.29 5.17
C ALA A 183 10.99 -4.69 3.95
N LEU A 184 10.83 -3.38 3.71
CA LEU A 184 11.51 -2.67 2.63
C LEU A 184 13.04 -2.71 2.81
N PHE A 185 13.54 -2.49 4.02
CA PHE A 185 14.99 -2.58 4.29
C PHE A 185 15.53 -4.00 4.13
N THR A 186 14.71 -5.02 4.32
CA THR A 186 15.07 -6.41 4.08
C THR A 186 15.09 -6.72 2.59
N GLU A 187 14.07 -6.30 1.85
CA GLU A 187 13.93 -6.53 0.41
C GLU A 187 14.92 -5.72 -0.42
N VAL A 188 15.25 -4.51 0.05
CA VAL A 188 16.13 -3.55 -0.62
C VAL A 188 17.27 -3.15 0.34
N PRO A 189 18.31 -3.97 0.50
CA PRO A 189 19.40 -3.70 1.46
C PRO A 189 20.10 -2.36 1.25
N ALA A 190 20.15 -1.86 0.02
CA ALA A 190 20.71 -0.54 -0.29
C ALA A 190 19.96 0.61 0.43
N LEU A 191 18.68 0.44 0.74
CA LEU A 191 17.93 1.43 1.53
C LEU A 191 18.17 1.28 3.05
N ALA A 192 18.63 0.14 3.51
CA ALA A 192 18.89 -0.09 4.94
C ALA A 192 19.99 0.81 5.50
N GLU A 193 20.93 1.26 4.65
CA GLU A 193 21.97 2.23 5.03
C GLU A 193 21.40 3.58 5.47
N TYR A 194 20.20 3.91 4.99
CA TYR A 194 19.50 5.15 5.29
C TYR A 194 18.43 5.01 6.37
N LYS A 195 18.38 3.85 7.04
CA LYS A 195 17.47 3.66 8.18
C LYS A 195 17.80 4.67 9.28
N LYS A 196 16.76 5.27 9.83
CA LYS A 196 16.91 6.13 11.01
C LYS A 196 17.39 5.27 12.20
N LYS A 197 18.48 5.68 12.81
CA LYS A 197 19.00 5.08 14.03
C LYS A 197 18.17 5.50 15.25
#